data_98eea0f98325debba96febe2e8125d88
#
_entry.id   98eea0f98325debba96febe2e8125d88
#
_cell.length_a   1.000
_cell.length_b   1.000
_cell.length_c   1.000
_cell.angle_alpha   90.00
_cell.angle_beta   90.00
_cell.angle_gamma   90.00
#
_symmetry.space_group_name_H-M   'P 1'
#
loop_
_entity.id
_entity.type
_entity.pdbx_description
1 polymer ?
#
loop_
_entity_poly.entity_id
_entity_poly.type
_entity_poly.pdbx_seq_one_letter_code
_entity_poly.pdbx_strand_id
1 'polypeptide(L)'
;IYLSTRRNYRKGEEHGSAKWGSVRAVDRRYADRQREKNRIMTRHISISYNSYRHKRNLLTMVVGGSGSGKTRYYCLPNLMQANTSFVVLDPKGENTRATGNLMKAKGYEIRVLDLINMERSHCYNPFRYLRTDQDVQRLVTNLFKATTPKGSQSNDPFWDTAASML
;
A
#
# COMPACT_ATOMS: atom_id res chain seq x y z
N ILE A 1 17.92 -39.82 25.60
CA ILE A 1 18.97 -39.56 24.58
C ILE A 1 18.56 -40.16 23.23
N TYR A 2 18.05 -41.43 23.18
CA TYR A 2 17.66 -42.06 21.93
C TYR A 2 16.53 -41.35 21.16
N LEU A 3 15.56 -40.77 21.84
CA LEU A 3 14.46 -40.01 21.22
C LEU A 3 14.90 -38.65 20.70
N SER A 4 15.90 -38.02 21.29
CA SER A 4 16.43 -36.72 20.86
C SER A 4 17.31 -36.78 19.61
N THR A 5 17.87 -37.98 19.33
CA THR A 5 18.71 -38.25 18.15
C THR A 5 17.95 -38.86 16.98
N ARG A 6 16.67 -39.17 17.15
CA ARG A 6 15.84 -39.71 16.08
C ARG A 6 15.58 -38.68 15.02
N ARG A 7 16.40 -38.68 13.98
CA ARG A 7 16.22 -37.85 12.82
C ARG A 7 14.98 -38.25 12.05
N ASN A 8 13.93 -37.46 12.07
CA ASN A 8 12.72 -37.68 11.29
C ASN A 8 13.01 -37.35 9.81
N TYR A 9 13.64 -38.30 9.12
CA TYR A 9 13.86 -38.19 7.69
C TYR A 9 12.54 -38.38 6.95
N ARG A 10 12.14 -37.37 6.19
CA ARG A 10 11.03 -37.46 5.24
C ARG A 10 11.62 -37.79 3.88
N LYS A 11 11.48 -39.03 3.42
CA LYS A 11 11.95 -39.43 2.10
C LYS A 11 11.34 -38.56 1.02
N GLY A 12 12.16 -37.96 0.15
CA GLY A 12 11.74 -37.08 -0.93
C GLY A 12 11.50 -35.63 -0.52
N GLU A 13 11.83 -35.25 0.71
CA GLU A 13 11.72 -33.86 1.21
C GLU A 13 13.07 -33.34 1.75
N GLU A 14 14.18 -33.89 1.29
CA GLU A 14 15.54 -33.57 1.74
C GLU A 14 15.90 -32.10 1.50
N HIS A 15 15.31 -31.48 0.47
CA HIS A 15 15.52 -30.07 0.09
C HIS A 15 14.38 -29.15 0.54
N GLY A 16 13.42 -29.66 1.31
CA GLY A 16 12.29 -28.93 1.84
C GLY A 16 10.94 -29.54 1.48
N SER A 17 9.94 -29.28 2.34
CA SER A 17 8.58 -29.80 2.16
C SER A 17 7.65 -28.84 1.38
N ALA A 18 8.18 -27.80 0.77
CA ALA A 18 7.39 -26.83 0.02
C ALA A 18 6.80 -27.45 -1.24
N LYS A 19 5.48 -27.38 -1.38
CA LYS A 19 4.72 -27.90 -2.53
C LYS A 19 3.73 -26.83 -3.00
N TRP A 20 3.36 -26.90 -4.27
CA TRP A 20 2.27 -26.07 -4.79
C TRP A 20 0.98 -26.41 -4.05
N GLY A 21 0.35 -25.37 -3.47
CA GLY A 21 -0.94 -25.53 -2.81
C GLY A 21 -2.09 -25.62 -3.82
N SER A 22 -3.18 -26.30 -3.46
CA SER A 22 -4.39 -26.21 -4.25
C SER A 22 -5.09 -24.87 -4.04
N VAL A 23 -5.63 -24.28 -5.11
CA VAL A 23 -6.36 -23.01 -5.08
C VAL A 23 -7.46 -23.02 -4.01
N ARG A 24 -8.24 -24.11 -3.96
CA ARG A 24 -9.32 -24.26 -2.97
C ARG A 24 -8.83 -24.26 -1.52
N ALA A 25 -7.69 -24.87 -1.25
CA ALA A 25 -7.11 -24.89 0.10
C ALA A 25 -6.59 -23.51 0.50
N VAL A 26 -5.96 -22.80 -0.43
CA VAL A 26 -5.46 -21.44 -0.21
C VAL A 26 -6.64 -20.46 0.05
N ASP A 27 -7.65 -20.48 -0.80
CA ASP A 27 -8.82 -19.63 -0.66
C ASP A 27 -9.57 -19.88 0.67
N ARG A 28 -9.80 -21.15 1.02
CA ARG A 28 -10.44 -21.53 2.30
C ARG A 28 -9.67 -21.00 3.51
N ARG A 29 -8.35 -20.96 3.42
CA ARG A 29 -7.48 -20.52 4.51
C ARG A 29 -7.36 -19.02 4.62
N TYR A 30 -7.29 -18.30 3.50
CA TYR A 30 -6.91 -16.89 3.47
C TYR A 30 -8.05 -15.94 3.06
N ALA A 31 -9.02 -16.40 2.29
CA ALA A 31 -10.13 -15.57 1.88
C ALA A 31 -11.23 -15.49 2.95
N ASP A 32 -11.94 -14.36 2.96
CA ASP A 32 -13.19 -14.21 3.69
C ASP A 32 -14.35 -14.74 2.86
N ARG A 33 -15.41 -15.20 3.52
CA ARG A 33 -16.65 -15.65 2.86
C ARG A 33 -17.35 -14.51 2.12
N GLN A 34 -17.25 -13.31 2.66
CA GLN A 34 -17.78 -12.10 2.03
C GLN A 34 -16.75 -11.59 1.00
N ARG A 35 -17.10 -11.64 -0.26
CA ARG A 35 -16.20 -11.23 -1.37
C ARG A 35 -15.65 -9.82 -1.19
N GLU A 36 -16.47 -8.91 -0.72
CA GLU A 36 -16.14 -7.50 -0.50
C GLU A 36 -15.04 -7.28 0.55
N LYS A 37 -14.83 -8.25 1.44
CA LYS A 37 -13.78 -8.20 2.47
C LYS A 37 -12.46 -8.80 2.01
N ASN A 38 -12.31 -9.03 0.72
CA ASN A 38 -11.12 -9.64 0.15
C ASN A 38 -10.43 -8.72 -0.84
N ARG A 39 -9.12 -8.85 -0.88
CA ARG A 39 -8.26 -8.31 -1.91
C ARG A 39 -8.04 -9.37 -2.98
N ILE A 40 -8.24 -9.02 -4.23
CA ILE A 40 -7.98 -9.90 -5.38
C ILE A 40 -6.48 -10.00 -5.58
N MET A 41 -5.93 -11.21 -5.48
CA MET A 41 -4.53 -11.47 -5.73
C MET A 41 -4.29 -11.98 -7.15
N THR A 42 -5.13 -12.92 -7.58
CA THR A 42 -5.12 -13.48 -8.93
C THR A 42 -6.56 -13.75 -9.37
N ARG A 43 -6.75 -14.25 -10.60
CA ARG A 43 -8.06 -14.67 -11.10
C ARG A 43 -8.77 -15.68 -10.17
N HIS A 44 -8.02 -16.46 -9.41
CA HIS A 44 -8.54 -17.59 -8.65
C HIS A 44 -8.28 -17.49 -7.14
N ILE A 45 -7.50 -16.54 -6.68
CA ILE A 45 -7.08 -16.42 -5.28
C ILE A 45 -7.37 -15.02 -4.77
N SER A 46 -8.00 -14.95 -3.62
CA SER A 46 -8.24 -13.73 -2.87
C SER A 46 -7.71 -13.86 -1.44
N ILE A 47 -7.38 -12.74 -0.82
CA ILE A 47 -6.91 -12.68 0.57
C ILE A 47 -7.77 -11.70 1.34
N SER A 48 -8.25 -12.10 2.51
CA SER A 48 -9.01 -11.24 3.40
C SER A 48 -8.20 -10.02 3.84
N TYR A 49 -8.85 -8.86 3.95
CA TYR A 49 -8.25 -7.67 4.58
C TYR A 49 -8.02 -7.85 6.09
N ASN A 50 -8.67 -8.84 6.72
CA ASN A 50 -8.47 -9.14 8.13
C ASN A 50 -7.19 -9.97 8.32
N SER A 51 -6.06 -9.28 8.50
CA SER A 51 -4.75 -9.90 8.72
C SER A 51 -4.68 -10.73 10.01
N TYR A 52 -5.48 -10.40 11.02
CA TYR A 52 -5.55 -11.16 12.28
C TYR A 52 -6.07 -12.57 12.08
N ARG A 53 -6.99 -12.77 11.12
CA ARG A 53 -7.56 -14.08 10.82
C ARG A 53 -6.53 -15.07 10.25
N HIS A 54 -5.71 -14.60 9.32
CA HIS A 54 -4.76 -15.45 8.62
C HIS A 54 -3.30 -15.23 9.03
N LYS A 55 -3.04 -14.27 9.93
CA LYS A 55 -1.73 -13.93 10.49
C LYS A 55 -0.65 -13.70 9.41
N ARG A 56 -1.02 -13.03 8.32
CA ARG A 56 -0.15 -12.68 7.20
C ARG A 56 -0.16 -11.19 6.97
N ASN A 57 0.98 -10.66 6.53
CA ASN A 57 1.08 -9.29 6.07
C ASN A 57 0.30 -9.12 4.75
N LEU A 58 -0.32 -7.96 4.59
CA LEU A 58 -1.04 -7.57 3.37
C LEU A 58 -0.14 -6.86 2.35
N LEU A 59 1.13 -6.65 2.69
CA LEU A 59 2.08 -6.09 1.75
C LEU A 59 2.24 -7.03 0.55
N THR A 60 2.02 -6.50 -0.64
CA THR A 60 2.05 -7.29 -1.88
C THR A 60 2.95 -6.61 -2.89
N MET A 61 3.88 -7.35 -3.44
CA MET A 61 4.72 -6.92 -4.54
C MET A 61 4.27 -7.60 -5.83
N VAL A 62 3.92 -6.78 -6.83
CA VAL A 62 3.53 -7.26 -8.18
C VAL A 62 4.64 -6.93 -9.16
N VAL A 63 5.32 -7.94 -9.64
CA VAL A 63 6.47 -7.81 -10.55
C VAL A 63 6.07 -8.15 -11.98
N GLY A 64 6.54 -7.35 -12.91
CA GLY A 64 6.31 -7.58 -14.35
C GLY A 64 6.86 -6.43 -15.18
N GLY A 65 7.23 -6.71 -16.41
CA GLY A 65 7.71 -5.72 -17.38
C GLY A 65 6.64 -4.71 -17.80
N SER A 66 7.01 -3.77 -18.66
CA SER A 66 6.04 -2.86 -19.27
C SER A 66 5.03 -3.66 -20.12
N GLY A 67 3.76 -3.29 -20.10
CA GLY A 67 2.72 -4.00 -20.84
C GLY A 67 2.27 -5.35 -20.25
N SER A 68 2.88 -5.86 -19.16
CA SER A 68 2.50 -7.16 -18.56
C SER A 68 1.11 -7.18 -17.89
N GLY A 69 0.41 -6.06 -17.91
CA GLY A 69 -0.96 -5.97 -17.39
C GLY A 69 -1.08 -5.78 -15.88
N LYS A 70 -0.04 -5.35 -15.18
CA LYS A 70 -0.08 -5.06 -13.72
C LYS A 70 -1.25 -4.16 -13.35
N THR A 71 -1.41 -3.04 -14.03
CA THR A 71 -2.53 -2.12 -13.81
C THR A 71 -3.86 -2.78 -14.13
N ARG A 72 -3.97 -3.42 -15.32
CA ARG A 72 -5.21 -4.00 -15.83
C ARG A 72 -5.72 -5.17 -15.00
N TYR A 73 -4.83 -6.06 -14.57
CA TYR A 73 -5.24 -7.33 -13.93
C TYR A 73 -5.13 -7.30 -12.41
N TYR A 74 -4.44 -6.32 -11.85
CA TYR A 74 -4.30 -6.22 -10.39
C TYR A 74 -4.85 -4.90 -9.85
N CYS A 75 -4.37 -3.72 -10.31
CA CYS A 75 -4.78 -2.45 -9.74
C CYS A 75 -6.26 -2.15 -10.00
N LEU A 76 -6.69 -2.16 -11.26
CA LEU A 76 -8.06 -1.82 -11.63
C LEU A 76 -9.11 -2.73 -10.99
N PRO A 77 -8.98 -4.08 -11.00
CA PRO A 77 -9.97 -4.94 -10.34
C PRO A 77 -10.11 -4.69 -8.84
N ASN A 78 -9.00 -4.40 -8.15
CA ASN A 78 -9.03 -4.08 -6.73
C ASN A 78 -9.67 -2.70 -6.46
N LEU A 79 -9.39 -1.69 -7.27
CA LEU A 79 -10.03 -0.38 -7.17
C LEU A 79 -11.54 -0.47 -7.46
N MET A 80 -11.94 -1.23 -8.48
CA MET A 80 -13.35 -1.39 -8.86
C MET A 80 -14.19 -2.10 -7.79
N GLN A 81 -13.59 -2.88 -6.90
CA GLN A 81 -14.31 -3.42 -5.75
C GLN A 81 -14.87 -2.31 -4.86
N ALA A 82 -14.17 -1.18 -4.76
CA ALA A 82 -14.57 -0.02 -3.94
C ALA A 82 -15.01 -0.46 -2.53
N ASN A 83 -14.17 -1.21 -1.85
CA ASN A 83 -14.46 -1.84 -0.57
C ASN A 83 -13.60 -1.30 0.59
N THR A 84 -12.71 -0.36 0.29
CA THR A 84 -11.85 0.31 1.28
C THR A 84 -11.45 1.69 0.78
N SER A 85 -10.83 2.50 1.62
CA SER A 85 -10.17 3.74 1.18
C SER A 85 -8.86 3.43 0.47
N PHE A 86 -8.53 4.22 -0.56
CA PHE A 86 -7.35 3.99 -1.38
C PHE A 86 -6.48 5.24 -1.44
N VAL A 87 -5.17 5.03 -1.43
CA VAL A 87 -4.17 6.01 -1.87
C VAL A 87 -3.46 5.42 -3.08
N VAL A 88 -3.53 6.08 -4.22
CA VAL A 88 -3.06 5.54 -5.50
C VAL A 88 -2.05 6.50 -6.11
N LEU A 89 -0.86 6.00 -6.41
CA LEU A 89 0.11 6.69 -7.24
C LEU A 89 -0.22 6.41 -8.71
N ASP A 90 -0.66 7.43 -9.44
CA ASP A 90 -1.17 7.32 -10.82
C ASP A 90 -0.48 8.31 -11.77
N PRO A 91 0.81 8.10 -12.09
CA PRO A 91 1.60 9.06 -12.87
C PRO A 91 1.02 9.37 -14.25
N LYS A 92 0.23 8.46 -14.82
CA LYS A 92 -0.39 8.60 -16.14
C LYS A 92 -1.87 8.99 -16.08
N GLY A 93 -2.48 9.00 -14.90
CA GLY A 93 -3.91 9.24 -14.70
C GLY A 93 -4.82 8.12 -15.26
N GLU A 94 -4.26 6.94 -15.55
CA GLU A 94 -5.02 5.83 -16.13
C GLU A 94 -6.05 5.25 -15.14
N ASN A 95 -5.63 5.06 -13.90
CA ASN A 95 -6.52 4.54 -12.84
C ASN A 95 -7.66 5.50 -12.56
N THR A 96 -7.34 6.79 -12.42
CA THR A 96 -8.33 7.84 -12.15
C THR A 96 -9.35 7.95 -13.28
N ARG A 97 -8.93 7.90 -14.54
CA ARG A 97 -9.84 7.92 -15.70
C ARG A 97 -10.72 6.67 -15.77
N ALA A 98 -10.16 5.51 -15.46
CA ALA A 98 -10.90 4.25 -15.57
C ALA A 98 -11.88 4.02 -14.42
N THR A 99 -11.57 4.47 -13.20
CA THR A 99 -12.36 4.13 -12.00
C THR A 99 -13.02 5.31 -11.32
N GLY A 100 -12.65 6.56 -11.65
CA GLY A 100 -13.11 7.76 -10.94
C GLY A 100 -14.63 7.90 -10.92
N ASN A 101 -15.30 7.71 -12.06
CA ASN A 101 -16.75 7.79 -12.14
C ASN A 101 -17.45 6.70 -11.33
N LEU A 102 -16.91 5.47 -11.36
CA LEU A 102 -17.42 4.36 -10.57
C LEU A 102 -17.30 4.65 -9.07
N MET A 103 -16.14 5.17 -8.64
CA MET A 103 -15.90 5.54 -7.25
C MET A 103 -16.84 6.64 -6.77
N LYS A 104 -17.05 7.68 -7.58
CA LYS A 104 -18.03 8.74 -7.28
C LYS A 104 -19.44 8.18 -7.15
N ALA A 105 -19.86 7.30 -8.07
CA ALA A 105 -21.17 6.65 -8.02
C ALA A 105 -21.35 5.78 -6.76
N LYS A 106 -20.26 5.25 -6.21
CA LYS A 106 -20.25 4.50 -4.93
C LYS A 106 -20.09 5.39 -3.70
N GLY A 107 -20.14 6.71 -3.84
CA GLY A 107 -20.08 7.65 -2.72
C GLY A 107 -18.67 7.98 -2.22
N TYR A 108 -17.63 7.67 -2.97
CA TYR A 108 -16.27 8.02 -2.59
C TYR A 108 -15.97 9.49 -2.86
N GLU A 109 -15.34 10.13 -1.90
CA GLU A 109 -14.70 11.43 -2.10
C GLU A 109 -13.34 11.21 -2.78
N ILE A 110 -13.16 11.77 -3.98
CA ILE A 110 -11.93 11.63 -4.75
C ILE A 110 -11.14 12.93 -4.62
N ARG A 111 -9.92 12.82 -4.10
CA ARG A 111 -8.95 13.90 -4.04
C ARG A 111 -7.79 13.57 -4.99
N VAL A 112 -7.47 14.49 -5.88
CA VAL A 112 -6.37 14.34 -6.84
C VAL A 112 -5.33 15.41 -6.54
N LEU A 113 -4.10 14.98 -6.31
CA LEU A 113 -2.93 15.87 -6.26
C LEU A 113 -2.19 15.72 -7.59
N ASP A 114 -2.33 16.71 -8.46
CA ASP A 114 -1.68 16.74 -9.76
C ASP A 114 -0.47 17.69 -9.70
N LEU A 115 0.73 17.12 -9.68
CA LEU A 115 1.98 17.88 -9.63
C LEU A 115 2.47 18.35 -11.01
N ILE A 116 1.82 17.89 -12.08
CA ILE A 116 2.14 18.29 -13.46
C ILE A 116 1.25 19.47 -13.85
N ASN A 117 -0.06 19.36 -13.60
CA ASN A 117 -1.05 20.39 -13.91
C ASN A 117 -1.67 20.89 -12.62
N MET A 118 -0.94 21.72 -11.89
CA MET A 118 -1.36 22.21 -10.57
C MET A 118 -2.70 22.93 -10.57
N GLU A 119 -3.10 23.57 -11.69
CA GLU A 119 -4.40 24.22 -11.85
C GLU A 119 -5.59 23.24 -11.75
N ARG A 120 -5.35 21.96 -12.04
CA ARG A 120 -6.34 20.87 -11.94
C ARG A 120 -6.23 20.08 -10.64
N SER A 121 -5.28 20.43 -9.80
CA SER A 121 -5.04 19.76 -8.53
C SER A 121 -6.04 20.23 -7.47
N HIS A 122 -6.45 19.33 -6.59
CA HIS A 122 -7.14 19.74 -5.38
C HIS A 122 -6.15 20.39 -4.41
N CYS A 123 -6.60 21.44 -3.75
CA CYS A 123 -5.79 22.12 -2.74
C CYS A 123 -5.70 21.26 -1.47
N TYR A 124 -4.53 21.27 -0.87
CA TYR A 124 -4.28 20.66 0.42
C TYR A 124 -3.80 21.73 1.40
N ASN A 125 -4.52 21.89 2.50
CA ASN A 125 -4.14 22.78 3.58
C ASN A 125 -3.65 21.95 4.78
N PRO A 126 -2.34 21.83 5.00
CA PRO A 126 -1.79 21.05 6.10
C PRO A 126 -2.17 21.60 7.48
N PHE A 127 -2.36 22.92 7.60
CA PHE A 127 -2.71 23.57 8.88
C PHE A 127 -4.06 23.09 9.44
N ARG A 128 -4.97 22.64 8.60
CA ARG A 128 -6.27 22.08 9.05
C ARG A 128 -6.13 20.82 9.91
N TYR A 129 -5.01 20.14 9.84
CA TYR A 129 -4.77 18.86 10.53
C TYR A 129 -3.92 19.01 11.79
N LEU A 130 -3.48 20.23 12.12
CA LEU A 130 -2.76 20.51 13.35
C LEU A 130 -3.71 20.47 14.54
N ARG A 131 -3.42 19.62 15.52
CA ARG A 131 -4.21 19.46 16.76
C ARG A 131 -3.36 19.65 18.01
N THR A 132 -2.08 19.42 17.92
CA THR A 132 -1.12 19.45 19.02
C THR A 132 0.12 20.23 18.61
N ASP A 133 0.85 20.75 19.60
CA ASP A 133 2.14 21.42 19.38
C ASP A 133 3.13 20.51 18.68
N GLN A 134 3.06 19.20 18.95
CA GLN A 134 3.88 18.21 18.26
C GLN A 134 3.58 18.12 16.75
N ASP A 135 2.33 18.33 16.35
CA ASP A 135 1.96 18.33 14.93
C ASP A 135 2.52 19.58 14.24
N VAL A 136 2.55 20.72 14.93
CA VAL A 136 3.17 21.94 14.43
C VAL A 136 4.67 21.70 14.20
N GLN A 137 5.39 21.17 15.20
CA GLN A 137 6.81 20.88 15.09
C GLN A 137 7.11 19.90 13.94
N ARG A 138 6.27 18.85 13.77
CA ARG A 138 6.40 17.91 12.65
C ARG A 138 6.19 18.58 11.30
N LEU A 139 5.19 19.44 11.20
CA LEU A 139 4.92 20.17 9.96
C LEU A 139 6.09 21.09 9.60
N VAL A 140 6.56 21.88 10.56
CA VAL A 140 7.71 22.79 10.39
C VAL A 140 8.94 22.00 9.95
N THR A 141 9.30 20.94 10.70
CA THR A 141 10.45 20.09 10.36
C THR A 141 10.34 19.48 8.95
N ASN A 142 9.17 19.02 8.56
CA ASN A 142 8.96 18.45 7.22
C ASN A 142 9.08 19.51 6.13
N LEU A 143 8.59 20.72 6.38
CA LEU A 143 8.65 21.82 5.45
C LEU A 143 10.10 22.25 5.21
N PHE A 144 10.88 22.40 6.28
CA PHE A 144 12.30 22.70 6.18
C PHE A 144 13.08 21.59 5.44
N LYS A 145 12.86 20.34 5.80
CA LYS A 145 13.49 19.21 5.09
C LYS A 145 13.13 19.15 3.60
N ALA A 146 11.90 19.51 3.25
CA ALA A 146 11.45 19.49 1.86
C ALA A 146 12.03 20.64 1.04
N THR A 147 12.30 21.78 1.67
CA THR A 147 12.81 23.00 1.01
C THR A 147 14.33 23.09 1.03
N THR A 148 15.02 22.30 1.85
CA THR A 148 16.48 22.28 1.90
C THR A 148 17.05 21.64 0.62
N PRO A 149 17.97 22.29 -0.10
CA PRO A 149 18.56 21.74 -1.31
C PRO A 149 19.30 20.44 -1.05
N LYS A 150 19.13 19.45 -1.94
CA LYS A 150 19.91 18.19 -1.88
C LYS A 150 21.38 18.49 -2.11
N GLY A 151 22.20 18.36 -1.07
CA GLY A 151 23.65 18.61 -1.13
C GLY A 151 24.16 19.63 -0.12
N SER A 152 23.30 20.41 0.52
CA SER A 152 23.68 21.09 1.77
C SER A 152 23.74 20.03 2.86
N GLN A 153 24.88 19.95 3.55
CA GLN A 153 25.01 19.04 4.68
C GLN A 153 23.87 19.34 5.67
N SER A 154 23.18 18.29 6.10
CA SER A 154 22.02 18.36 7.00
C SER A 154 22.33 18.89 8.42
N ASN A 155 23.49 19.47 8.62
CA ASN A 155 23.98 20.04 9.87
C ASN A 155 24.20 21.57 9.74
N ASP A 156 23.42 22.28 8.93
CA ASP A 156 23.46 23.73 8.98
C ASP A 156 22.66 24.18 10.22
N PRO A 157 23.34 24.65 11.29
CA PRO A 157 22.68 25.06 12.54
C PRO A 157 21.71 26.24 12.32
N PHE A 158 21.83 26.95 11.22
CA PHE A 158 20.91 28.02 10.84
C PHE A 158 19.48 27.50 10.63
N TRP A 159 19.32 26.39 9.91
CA TRP A 159 17.99 25.85 9.63
C TRP A 159 17.34 25.20 10.85
N ASP A 160 18.13 24.54 11.70
CA ASP A 160 17.63 23.97 12.95
C ASP A 160 17.24 25.06 13.96
N THR A 161 17.98 26.17 14.00
CA THR A 161 17.64 27.33 14.80
C THR A 161 16.39 28.03 14.29
N ALA A 162 16.27 28.25 12.97
CA ALA A 162 15.09 28.83 12.36
C ALA A 162 13.84 27.97 12.60
N ALA A 163 13.95 26.65 12.53
CA ALA A 163 12.85 25.73 12.81
C ALA A 163 12.41 25.73 14.29
N SER A 164 13.33 26.07 15.22
CA SER A 164 13.02 26.15 16.65
C SER A 164 12.38 27.48 17.07
N MET A 165 12.48 28.52 16.23
CA MET A 165 11.91 29.84 16.48
C MET A 165 10.48 30.02 15.95
N LEU A 166 9.98 29.07 15.16
CA LEU A 166 8.61 29.02 14.62
C LEU A 166 7.72 28.12 15.45
#